data_21ddeac5d3a72bf93dd112b245f27aa7
#
_entry.id   21ddeac5d3a72bf93dd112b245f27aa7
#
_cell.length_a   1.000
_cell.length_b   1.000
_cell.length_c   1.000
_cell.angle_alpha   90.00
_cell.angle_beta   90.00
_cell.angle_gamma   90.00
#
_symmetry.space_group_name_H-M   'P 1'
#
loop_
_entity.id
_entity.type
_entity.pdbx_description
1 polymer ?
#
loop_
_entity_poly.entity_id
_entity_poly.type
_entity_poly.pdbx_seq_one_letter_code
_entity_poly.pdbx_strand_id
1 'polypeptide(L)'
;MVCAAIDARRDEIIAFADAVAAEPELGFKETKTAAKFTALLEGLGRTPRTHIAHTGVIDAYPGARSDLRVAIMGELDAILVADHPDADPLTGAVHACGHNAQLASVAAIAYALHDTDLMQHLGGDIVLMGVPAEEYVEITYRNKLREEGKLWFLSGKQEFIRLGEFDDIDISVLQHSAPAADG
;
A
#
# COMPACT_ATOMS: atom_id res chain seq x y z
N MET A 1 5.27 23.91 2.23
CA MET A 1 4.99 23.18 3.49
C MET A 1 5.06 21.68 3.24
N VAL A 2 4.11 21.05 2.55
CA VAL A 2 4.04 19.59 2.33
C VAL A 2 5.30 19.02 1.67
N CYS A 3 5.74 19.55 0.53
CA CYS A 3 6.95 19.07 -0.16
C CYS A 3 8.20 19.15 0.74
N ALA A 4 8.36 20.23 1.51
CA ALA A 4 9.49 20.37 2.42
C ALA A 4 9.46 19.36 3.58
N ALA A 5 8.28 18.95 4.05
CA ALA A 5 8.15 17.88 5.04
C ALA A 5 8.55 16.53 4.44
N ILE A 6 8.13 16.23 3.20
CA ILE A 6 8.55 15.04 2.46
C ILE A 6 10.07 15.04 2.24
N ASP A 7 10.64 16.17 1.79
CA ASP A 7 12.08 16.30 1.56
C ASP A 7 12.89 16.06 2.83
N ALA A 8 12.38 16.50 3.99
CA ALA A 8 13.01 16.30 5.29
C ALA A 8 13.03 14.81 5.73
N ARG A 9 12.11 13.99 5.21
CA ARG A 9 11.99 12.56 5.48
C ARG A 9 12.57 11.67 4.37
N ARG A 10 13.30 12.28 3.42
CA ARG A 10 13.78 11.59 2.22
C ARG A 10 14.48 10.26 2.51
N ASP A 11 15.41 10.25 3.47
CA ASP A 11 16.22 9.07 3.75
C ASP A 11 15.38 7.95 4.37
N GLU A 12 14.41 8.28 5.23
CA GLU A 12 13.48 7.31 5.81
C GLU A 12 12.54 6.72 4.75
N ILE A 13 12.07 7.55 3.81
CA ILE A 13 11.20 7.13 2.71
C ILE A 13 11.94 6.16 1.77
N ILE A 14 13.19 6.50 1.41
CA ILE A 14 14.03 5.64 0.57
C ILE A 14 14.34 4.33 1.31
N ALA A 15 14.75 4.38 2.57
CA ALA A 15 15.03 3.21 3.38
C ALA A 15 13.79 2.29 3.51
N PHE A 16 12.60 2.85 3.60
CA PHE A 16 11.36 2.09 3.60
C PHE A 16 11.13 1.38 2.25
N ALA A 17 11.31 2.08 1.11
CA ALA A 17 11.19 1.49 -0.22
C ALA A 17 12.18 0.33 -0.41
N ASP A 18 13.45 0.52 0.01
CA ASP A 18 14.51 -0.47 -0.08
C ASP A 18 14.22 -1.68 0.82
N ALA A 19 13.73 -1.46 2.03
CA ALA A 19 13.36 -2.53 2.95
C ALA A 19 12.18 -3.38 2.44
N VAL A 20 11.23 -2.78 1.71
CA VAL A 20 10.16 -3.50 1.04
C VAL A 20 10.72 -4.29 -0.15
N ALA A 21 11.53 -3.66 -0.99
CA ALA A 21 12.14 -4.30 -2.16
C ALA A 21 13.05 -5.50 -1.79
N ALA A 22 13.75 -5.43 -0.66
CA ALA A 22 14.65 -6.48 -0.19
C ALA A 22 13.93 -7.75 0.29
N GLU A 23 12.65 -7.71 0.58
CA GLU A 23 11.86 -8.85 1.03
C GLU A 23 10.55 -8.95 0.24
N PRO A 24 10.60 -9.22 -1.08
CA PRO A 24 9.42 -9.24 -1.93
C PRO A 24 8.51 -10.43 -1.59
N GLU A 25 7.22 -10.17 -1.48
CA GLU A 25 6.20 -11.17 -1.15
C GLU A 25 5.09 -11.16 -2.20
N LEU A 26 4.63 -12.37 -2.59
CA LEU A 26 3.54 -12.52 -3.56
C LEU A 26 2.17 -12.27 -2.90
N GLY A 27 1.17 -11.99 -3.73
CA GLY A 27 -0.15 -11.58 -3.29
C GLY A 27 -0.84 -12.52 -2.29
N PHE A 28 -1.48 -11.94 -1.28
CA PHE A 28 -2.07 -12.56 -0.08
C PHE A 28 -1.06 -13.29 0.82
N LYS A 29 0.24 -12.97 0.67
CA LYS A 29 1.32 -13.44 1.53
C LYS A 29 2.19 -12.30 2.06
N GLU A 30 1.81 -11.05 1.80
CA GLU A 30 2.57 -9.82 2.06
C GLU A 30 2.64 -9.48 3.56
N THR A 31 2.96 -10.47 4.39
CA THR A 31 2.93 -10.31 5.85
C THR A 31 4.01 -9.37 6.36
N LYS A 32 5.22 -9.44 5.78
CA LYS A 32 6.34 -8.58 6.15
C LYS A 32 6.17 -7.16 5.61
N THR A 33 5.68 -7.02 4.36
CA THR A 33 5.39 -5.73 3.74
C THR A 33 4.31 -4.99 4.50
N ALA A 34 3.20 -5.68 4.82
CA ALA A 34 2.13 -5.16 5.66
C ALA A 34 2.64 -4.75 7.06
N ALA A 35 3.49 -5.59 7.68
CA ALA A 35 4.08 -5.28 8.98
C ALA A 35 4.99 -4.04 8.95
N LYS A 36 5.81 -3.87 7.89
CA LYS A 36 6.65 -2.68 7.71
C LYS A 36 5.80 -1.41 7.57
N PHE A 37 4.73 -1.46 6.77
CA PHE A 37 3.83 -0.32 6.59
C PHE A 37 3.06 -0.01 7.88
N THR A 38 2.57 -1.03 8.57
CA THR A 38 1.93 -0.89 9.89
C THR A 38 2.87 -0.23 10.90
N ALA A 39 4.12 -0.73 11.02
CA ALA A 39 5.10 -0.20 11.96
C ALA A 39 5.47 1.27 11.67
N LEU A 40 5.53 1.66 10.39
CA LEU A 40 5.72 3.06 10.01
C LEU A 40 4.56 3.92 10.53
N LEU A 41 3.33 3.54 10.30
CA LEU A 41 2.15 4.28 10.77
C LEU A 41 2.08 4.34 12.30
N GLU A 42 2.35 3.21 12.98
CA GLU A 42 2.42 3.17 14.45
C GLU A 42 3.53 4.06 15.00
N GLY A 43 4.69 4.12 14.33
CA GLY A 43 5.79 5.04 14.65
C GLY A 43 5.39 6.53 14.56
N LEU A 44 4.36 6.84 13.78
CA LEU A 44 3.73 8.17 13.69
C LEU A 44 2.58 8.35 14.68
N GLY A 45 2.43 7.45 15.66
CA GLY A 45 1.36 7.51 16.67
C GLY A 45 -0.02 7.12 16.14
N ARG A 46 -0.09 6.43 14.99
CA ARG A 46 -1.33 5.96 14.39
C ARG A 46 -1.72 4.58 14.89
N THR A 47 -2.97 4.20 14.65
CA THR A 47 -3.49 2.86 14.99
C THR A 47 -4.20 2.31 13.76
N PRO A 48 -3.44 1.82 12.74
CA PRO A 48 -4.02 1.33 11.52
C PRO A 48 -4.84 0.05 11.74
N ARG A 49 -5.86 -0.14 10.93
CA ARG A 49 -6.57 -1.41 10.79
C ARG A 49 -5.73 -2.34 9.91
N THR A 50 -5.52 -3.56 10.37
CA THR A 50 -4.67 -4.55 9.69
C THR A 50 -5.45 -5.81 9.33
N HIS A 51 -4.83 -6.72 8.57
CA HIS A 51 -5.42 -8.00 8.15
C HIS A 51 -6.70 -7.88 7.33
N ILE A 52 -6.94 -6.75 6.68
CA ILE A 52 -8.07 -6.56 5.78
C ILE A 52 -7.77 -7.33 4.50
N ALA A 53 -8.68 -8.21 4.07
CA ALA A 53 -8.42 -9.15 2.96
C ALA A 53 -7.05 -9.84 3.12
N HIS A 54 -6.76 -10.44 4.27
CA HIS A 54 -5.55 -11.11 4.74
C HIS A 54 -4.43 -10.17 5.21
N THR A 55 -3.87 -9.33 4.33
CA THR A 55 -2.65 -8.56 4.62
C THR A 55 -2.83 -7.06 4.47
N GLY A 56 -4.00 -6.60 4.00
CA GLY A 56 -4.26 -5.19 3.79
C GLY A 56 -4.22 -4.35 5.07
N VAL A 57 -3.82 -3.09 4.92
CA VAL A 57 -3.64 -2.11 6.00
C VAL A 57 -4.36 -0.83 5.62
N ILE A 58 -5.18 -0.29 6.53
CA ILE A 58 -5.91 0.97 6.31
C ILE A 58 -5.77 1.88 7.52
N ASP A 59 -5.43 3.15 7.30
CA ASP A 59 -5.43 4.20 8.32
C ASP A 59 -6.14 5.46 7.81
N ALA A 60 -6.97 6.08 8.65
CA ALA A 60 -7.75 7.24 8.30
C ALA A 60 -7.31 8.47 9.09
N TYR A 61 -7.03 9.55 8.39
CA TYR A 61 -6.66 10.87 8.91
C TYR A 61 -7.85 11.80 8.77
N PRO A 62 -8.54 12.12 9.86
CA PRO A 62 -9.69 13.03 9.81
C PRO A 62 -9.22 14.46 9.51
N GLY A 63 -9.94 15.14 8.61
CA GLY A 63 -9.76 16.56 8.33
C GLY A 63 -10.44 17.45 9.35
N ALA A 64 -10.37 18.76 9.13
CA ALA A 64 -11.12 19.75 9.94
C ALA A 64 -12.65 19.58 9.79
N ARG A 65 -13.08 19.01 8.68
CA ARG A 65 -14.43 18.53 8.37
C ARG A 65 -14.31 17.25 7.59
N SER A 66 -15.40 16.49 7.49
CA SER A 66 -15.46 15.26 6.70
C SER A 66 -16.44 15.44 5.53
N ASP A 67 -16.24 16.50 4.73
CA ASP A 67 -17.07 16.82 3.60
C ASP A 67 -16.92 15.81 2.45
N LEU A 68 -15.73 15.19 2.37
CA LEU A 68 -15.40 14.11 1.43
C LEU A 68 -14.27 13.25 1.99
N ARG A 69 -14.13 12.02 1.46
CA ARG A 69 -13.03 11.11 1.82
C ARG A 69 -12.22 10.70 0.59
N VAL A 70 -10.92 10.87 0.68
CA VAL A 70 -9.98 10.55 -0.39
C VAL A 70 -9.10 9.38 0.05
N ALA A 71 -9.22 8.25 -0.64
CA ALA A 71 -8.30 7.13 -0.46
C ALA A 71 -7.04 7.34 -1.30
N ILE A 72 -5.89 7.12 -0.69
CA ILE A 72 -4.58 7.08 -1.36
C ILE A 72 -4.03 5.68 -1.18
N MET A 73 -3.83 4.98 -2.29
CA MET A 73 -3.52 3.55 -2.30
C MET A 73 -2.08 3.28 -2.70
N GLY A 74 -1.48 2.28 -2.05
CA GLY A 74 -0.26 1.62 -2.47
C GLY A 74 -0.45 0.12 -2.39
N GLU A 75 0.16 -0.61 -3.32
CA GLU A 75 0.05 -2.06 -3.42
C GLU A 75 1.18 -2.72 -2.65
N LEU A 76 0.87 -3.84 -1.97
CA LEU A 76 1.79 -4.49 -1.03
C LEU A 76 2.60 -5.61 -1.69
N ASP A 77 2.07 -6.21 -2.76
CA ASP A 77 2.63 -7.41 -3.36
C ASP A 77 3.74 -7.12 -4.36
N ALA A 78 4.55 -8.13 -4.60
CA ALA A 78 5.55 -8.24 -5.64
C ALA A 78 5.02 -9.10 -6.79
N ILE A 79 5.64 -8.96 -7.98
CA ILE A 79 5.36 -9.80 -9.14
C ILE A 79 6.28 -11.02 -9.18
N LEU A 80 5.85 -12.08 -9.86
CA LEU A 80 6.63 -13.28 -10.10
C LEU A 80 7.43 -13.16 -11.40
N VAL A 81 8.75 -12.95 -11.30
CA VAL A 81 9.70 -12.92 -12.42
C VAL A 81 10.98 -13.64 -12.00
N ALA A 82 10.97 -14.97 -12.05
CA ALA A 82 12.00 -15.82 -11.47
C ALA A 82 13.40 -15.68 -12.09
N ASP A 83 13.50 -15.15 -13.31
CA ASP A 83 14.77 -14.88 -14.01
C ASP A 83 15.28 -13.43 -13.83
N HIS A 84 14.58 -12.60 -13.04
CA HIS A 84 15.06 -11.28 -12.69
C HIS A 84 16.28 -11.37 -11.77
N PRO A 85 17.34 -10.54 -11.94
CA PRO A 85 18.55 -10.60 -11.12
C PRO A 85 18.31 -10.38 -9.63
N ASP A 86 17.28 -9.62 -9.26
CA ASP A 86 16.93 -9.32 -7.87
C ASP A 86 15.74 -10.17 -7.36
N ALA A 87 15.35 -11.23 -8.10
CA ALA A 87 14.28 -12.10 -7.65
C ALA A 87 14.67 -12.90 -6.41
N ASP A 88 13.76 -13.05 -5.48
CA ASP A 88 13.94 -13.96 -4.37
C ASP A 88 14.15 -15.39 -4.89
N PRO A 89 15.25 -16.06 -4.52
CA PRO A 89 15.63 -17.34 -5.14
C PRO A 89 14.70 -18.51 -4.79
N LEU A 90 13.85 -18.36 -3.77
CA LEU A 90 12.89 -19.39 -3.35
C LEU A 90 11.53 -19.21 -3.97
N THR A 91 11.08 -17.97 -4.08
CA THR A 91 9.72 -17.64 -4.52
C THR A 91 9.68 -17.09 -5.94
N GLY A 92 10.78 -16.55 -6.46
CA GLY A 92 10.82 -15.81 -7.74
C GLY A 92 10.14 -14.46 -7.67
N ALA A 93 9.78 -13.99 -6.49
CA ALA A 93 9.15 -12.68 -6.29
C ALA A 93 10.16 -11.54 -6.46
N VAL A 94 9.72 -10.43 -7.03
CA VAL A 94 10.53 -9.20 -7.19
C VAL A 94 9.63 -7.98 -7.32
N HIS A 95 10.06 -6.82 -6.81
CA HIS A 95 9.32 -5.55 -7.00
C HIS A 95 9.61 -4.88 -8.36
N ALA A 96 9.59 -5.67 -9.46
CA ALA A 96 9.83 -5.16 -10.81
C ALA A 96 8.66 -4.30 -11.36
N CYS A 97 7.48 -4.40 -10.79
CA CYS A 97 6.33 -3.52 -11.09
C CYS A 97 6.41 -2.17 -10.36
N GLY A 98 7.27 -2.05 -9.32
CA GLY A 98 7.50 -0.79 -8.61
C GLY A 98 6.55 -0.52 -7.45
N HIS A 99 5.85 -1.53 -6.93
CA HIS A 99 4.94 -1.37 -5.80
C HIS A 99 5.66 -0.91 -4.52
N ASN A 100 6.94 -1.27 -4.33
CA ASN A 100 7.77 -0.74 -3.25
C ASN A 100 7.90 0.80 -3.29
N ALA A 101 8.12 1.37 -4.48
CA ALA A 101 8.20 2.83 -4.67
C ALA A 101 6.82 3.49 -4.54
N GLN A 102 5.79 2.82 -5.03
CA GLN A 102 4.41 3.25 -4.87
C GLN A 102 4.02 3.30 -3.39
N LEU A 103 4.28 2.24 -2.62
CA LEU A 103 3.98 2.20 -1.18
C LEU A 103 4.82 3.23 -0.41
N ALA A 104 6.07 3.47 -0.82
CA ALA A 104 6.92 4.52 -0.24
C ALA A 104 6.35 5.93 -0.48
N SER A 105 5.64 6.17 -1.58
CA SER A 105 4.96 7.44 -1.78
C SER A 105 3.76 7.62 -0.86
N VAL A 106 3.04 6.53 -0.55
CA VAL A 106 1.99 6.56 0.49
C VAL A 106 2.61 6.83 1.87
N ALA A 107 3.76 6.23 2.17
CA ALA A 107 4.53 6.52 3.39
C ALA A 107 4.98 7.99 3.45
N ALA A 108 5.43 8.57 2.33
CA ALA A 108 5.78 9.99 2.25
C ALA A 108 4.59 10.91 2.58
N ILE A 109 3.40 10.52 2.13
CA ILE A 109 2.17 11.24 2.48
C ILE A 109 1.88 11.09 3.98
N ALA A 110 2.03 9.90 4.57
CA ALA A 110 1.85 9.69 6.00
C ALA A 110 2.78 10.61 6.83
N TYR A 111 4.06 10.71 6.45
CA TYR A 111 5.00 11.65 7.07
C TYR A 111 4.54 13.10 6.93
N ALA A 112 4.11 13.51 5.73
CA ALA A 112 3.66 14.88 5.51
C ALA A 112 2.41 15.23 6.33
N LEU A 113 1.46 14.30 6.45
CA LEU A 113 0.26 14.47 7.27
C LEU A 113 0.59 14.53 8.78
N HIS A 114 1.63 13.81 9.21
CA HIS A 114 2.09 13.82 10.60
C HIS A 114 2.89 15.09 10.92
N ASP A 115 3.85 15.48 10.07
CA ASP A 115 4.83 16.55 10.34
C ASP A 115 4.28 17.95 10.05
N THR A 116 3.03 18.04 9.57
CA THR A 116 2.38 19.33 9.26
C THR A 116 1.00 19.44 9.91
N ASP A 117 0.47 20.64 9.93
CA ASP A 117 -0.91 20.93 10.35
C ASP A 117 -1.93 20.80 9.22
N LEU A 118 -1.55 20.16 8.11
CA LEU A 118 -2.36 20.09 6.88
C LEU A 118 -3.79 19.62 7.15
N MET A 119 -3.96 18.54 7.93
CA MET A 119 -5.28 17.99 8.21
C MET A 119 -6.23 18.97 8.91
N GLN A 120 -5.70 19.94 9.67
CA GLN A 120 -6.51 20.99 10.31
C GLN A 120 -7.11 21.99 9.31
N HIS A 121 -6.60 22.01 8.09
CA HIS A 121 -7.01 22.91 7.01
C HIS A 121 -7.78 22.23 5.88
N LEU A 122 -7.84 20.90 5.88
CA LEU A 122 -8.58 20.14 4.86
C LEU A 122 -10.06 20.02 5.23
N GLY A 123 -10.94 20.18 4.23
CA GLY A 123 -12.37 19.94 4.35
C GLY A 123 -12.77 18.47 4.19
N GLY A 124 -11.81 17.57 4.08
CA GLY A 124 -12.05 16.14 3.88
C GLY A 124 -11.04 15.26 4.59
N ASP A 125 -11.36 13.99 4.71
CA ASP A 125 -10.52 12.96 5.29
C ASP A 125 -9.55 12.38 4.26
N ILE A 126 -8.37 11.97 4.70
CA ILE A 126 -7.43 11.18 3.90
C ILE A 126 -7.39 9.76 4.46
N VAL A 127 -7.53 8.77 3.60
CA VAL A 127 -7.45 7.36 3.96
C VAL A 127 -6.26 6.73 3.23
N LEU A 128 -5.26 6.26 3.97
CA LEU A 128 -4.12 5.56 3.41
C LEU A 128 -4.41 4.06 3.39
N MET A 129 -4.25 3.42 2.23
CA MET A 129 -4.53 2.01 2.04
C MET A 129 -3.33 1.27 1.47
N GLY A 130 -2.84 0.27 2.21
CA GLY A 130 -1.96 -0.79 1.70
C GLY A 130 -2.82 -1.93 1.16
N VAL A 131 -2.90 -2.05 -0.16
CA VAL A 131 -3.79 -2.99 -0.84
C VAL A 131 -3.04 -4.28 -1.17
N PRO A 132 -3.53 -5.48 -0.78
CA PRO A 132 -2.86 -6.74 -1.11
C PRO A 132 -3.17 -7.20 -2.54
N ALA A 133 -2.32 -8.10 -3.06
CA ALA A 133 -2.61 -9.01 -4.16
C ALA A 133 -3.17 -8.33 -5.43
N GLU A 134 -2.47 -7.33 -5.95
CA GLU A 134 -2.82 -6.68 -7.22
C GLU A 134 -2.44 -7.56 -8.41
N GLU A 135 -1.21 -8.11 -8.38
CA GLU A 135 -0.67 -8.95 -9.43
C GLU A 135 -1.38 -10.30 -9.52
N TYR A 136 -1.87 -10.65 -10.69
CA TYR A 136 -2.63 -11.87 -10.92
C TYR A 136 -1.73 -13.10 -11.10
N VAL A 137 -0.89 -13.36 -10.09
CA VAL A 137 0.00 -14.54 -10.04
C VAL A 137 -0.51 -15.57 -9.03
N GLU A 138 0.05 -16.78 -9.02
CA GLU A 138 -0.32 -17.89 -8.13
C GLU A 138 -1.84 -18.18 -8.05
N ILE A 139 -2.53 -18.20 -9.18
CA ILE A 139 -3.98 -18.34 -9.26
C ILE A 139 -4.49 -19.61 -8.56
N THR A 140 -3.74 -20.72 -8.61
CA THR A 140 -4.09 -21.96 -7.92
C THR A 140 -4.14 -21.77 -6.40
N TYR A 141 -3.18 -21.06 -5.82
CA TYR A 141 -3.16 -20.72 -4.40
C TYR A 141 -4.35 -19.84 -4.01
N ARG A 142 -4.64 -18.82 -4.80
CA ARG A 142 -5.76 -17.90 -4.56
C ARG A 142 -7.11 -18.61 -4.67
N ASN A 143 -7.27 -19.51 -5.64
CA ASN A 143 -8.48 -20.35 -5.75
C ASN A 143 -8.66 -21.25 -4.53
N LYS A 144 -7.57 -21.82 -3.99
CA LYS A 144 -7.64 -22.59 -2.74
C LYS A 144 -8.13 -21.73 -1.57
N LEU A 145 -7.63 -20.51 -1.41
CA LEU A 145 -8.13 -19.59 -0.38
C LEU A 145 -9.63 -19.30 -0.57
N ARG A 146 -10.09 -19.19 -1.80
CA ARG A 146 -11.51 -18.99 -2.12
C ARG A 146 -12.35 -20.23 -1.78
N GLU A 147 -11.88 -21.42 -2.12
CA GLU A 147 -12.54 -22.69 -1.77
C GLU A 147 -12.61 -22.90 -0.24
N GLU A 148 -11.61 -22.44 0.49
CA GLU A 148 -11.59 -22.42 1.96
C GLU A 148 -12.48 -21.32 2.57
N GLY A 149 -13.16 -20.51 1.76
CA GLY A 149 -14.02 -19.42 2.20
C GLY A 149 -13.28 -18.20 2.77
N LYS A 150 -11.96 -18.12 2.57
CA LYS A 150 -11.12 -17.02 3.05
C LYS A 150 -11.16 -15.79 2.14
N LEU A 151 -11.44 -16.00 0.86
CA LEU A 151 -11.58 -14.96 -0.17
C LEU A 151 -12.82 -15.22 -1.01
N TRP A 152 -13.34 -14.19 -1.68
CA TRP A 152 -14.34 -14.29 -2.72
C TRP A 152 -13.75 -13.93 -4.09
N PHE A 153 -12.86 -12.95 -4.10
CA PHE A 153 -12.17 -12.48 -5.31
C PHE A 153 -10.68 -12.80 -5.24
N LEU A 154 -10.02 -12.80 -6.39
CA LEU A 154 -8.61 -13.14 -6.51
C LEU A 154 -7.68 -11.92 -6.46
N SER A 155 -8.23 -10.72 -6.20
CA SER A 155 -7.48 -9.47 -6.11
C SER A 155 -7.94 -8.67 -4.90
N GLY A 156 -6.99 -7.97 -4.26
CA GLY A 156 -7.21 -7.23 -3.03
C GLY A 156 -8.17 -6.06 -3.18
N LYS A 157 -8.11 -5.29 -4.29
CA LYS A 157 -9.06 -4.20 -4.54
C LYS A 157 -10.50 -4.70 -4.59
N GLN A 158 -10.73 -5.84 -5.25
CA GLN A 158 -12.06 -6.46 -5.31
C GLN A 158 -12.53 -6.95 -3.93
N GLU A 159 -11.61 -7.51 -3.12
CA GLU A 159 -11.91 -7.89 -1.74
C GLU A 159 -12.22 -6.65 -0.88
N PHE A 160 -11.48 -5.55 -1.03
CA PHE A 160 -11.76 -4.31 -0.32
C PHE A 160 -13.15 -3.76 -0.66
N ILE A 161 -13.54 -3.78 -1.95
CA ILE A 161 -14.90 -3.41 -2.39
C ILE A 161 -15.94 -4.32 -1.72
N ARG A 162 -15.73 -5.63 -1.74
CA ARG A 162 -16.65 -6.59 -1.10
C ARG A 162 -16.80 -6.38 0.40
N LEU A 163 -15.70 -6.00 1.06
CA LEU A 163 -15.68 -5.74 2.50
C LEU A 163 -16.26 -4.37 2.87
N GLY A 164 -16.63 -3.54 1.89
CA GLY A 164 -17.18 -2.21 2.10
C GLY A 164 -16.13 -1.14 2.40
N GLU A 165 -14.84 -1.41 2.16
CA GLU A 165 -13.75 -0.47 2.46
C GLU A 165 -13.74 0.76 1.54
N PHE A 166 -14.55 0.75 0.48
CA PHE A 166 -14.75 1.88 -0.43
C PHE A 166 -16.14 2.52 -0.33
N ASP A 167 -17.02 2.02 0.54
CA ASP A 167 -18.43 2.47 0.58
C ASP A 167 -18.57 3.96 0.97
N ASP A 168 -17.62 4.48 1.72
CA ASP A 168 -17.57 5.86 2.18
C ASP A 168 -16.40 6.66 1.54
N ILE A 169 -15.81 6.16 0.46
CA ILE A 169 -14.74 6.83 -0.28
C ILE A 169 -15.32 7.54 -1.51
N ASP A 170 -15.12 8.85 -1.59
CA ASP A 170 -15.57 9.67 -2.72
C ASP A 170 -14.58 9.67 -3.88
N ILE A 171 -13.26 9.64 -3.58
CA ILE A 171 -12.19 9.70 -4.56
C ILE A 171 -11.10 8.70 -4.18
N SER A 172 -10.65 7.91 -5.15
CA SER A 172 -9.49 7.02 -4.99
C SER A 172 -8.34 7.47 -5.87
N VAL A 173 -7.15 7.58 -5.30
CA VAL A 173 -5.92 7.96 -5.98
C VAL A 173 -4.92 6.83 -5.86
N LEU A 174 -4.37 6.41 -6.99
CA LEU A 174 -3.29 5.46 -7.08
C LEU A 174 -2.30 5.98 -8.10
N GLN A 175 -1.02 6.03 -7.75
CA GLN A 175 0.05 6.30 -8.70
C GLN A 175 0.76 4.99 -9.04
N HIS A 176 1.33 4.91 -10.22
CA HIS A 176 2.10 3.75 -10.66
C HIS A 176 3.31 4.21 -11.47
N SER A 177 4.42 3.49 -11.32
CA SER A 177 5.60 3.70 -12.17
C SER A 177 5.26 3.34 -13.63
N ALA A 178 5.82 4.09 -14.55
CA ALA A 178 5.72 3.79 -15.98
C ALA A 178 7.12 3.88 -16.61
N PRO A 179 7.41 3.12 -17.67
CA PRO A 179 8.63 3.32 -18.45
C PRO A 179 8.74 4.79 -18.85
N ALA A 180 9.95 5.36 -18.81
CA ALA A 180 10.17 6.67 -19.38
C ALA A 180 9.74 6.65 -20.84
N ALA A 181 8.88 7.57 -21.24
CA ALA A 181 8.59 7.75 -22.66
C ALA A 181 9.92 8.11 -23.35
N ASP A 182 10.32 7.32 -24.32
CA ASP A 182 11.46 7.66 -25.17
C ASP A 182 11.20 9.05 -25.77
N GLY A 183 12.04 10.04 -25.34
CA GLY A 183 11.93 11.43 -25.76
C GLY A 183 12.45 11.62 -27.20
#